data_1841f061095f6fdacb426c8b55520460
#
_entry.id   1841f061095f6fdacb426c8b55520460
#
_cell.length_a   1.000
_cell.length_b   1.000
_cell.length_c   1.000
_cell.angle_alpha   90.00
_cell.angle_beta   90.00
_cell.angle_gamma   90.00
#
_symmetry.space_group_name_H-M   'P 1'
#
loop_
_entity.id
_entity.type
_entity.pdbx_description
1 polymer ?
#
loop_
_entity_poly.entity_id
_entity_poly.type
_entity_poly.pdbx_seq_one_letter_code
_entity_poly.pdbx_strand_id
1 'polypeptide(L)'
;MTGVNMTKEEMIEYAAAWFRRKGFRKSHLRWRKSDGVFTKEFVIQGSSFSREAYYIRPCVYIDALADQSFGMFTTDIAHFSTEQVIRDTERFFCEWTNPGLIRAHIQAFLEWDARNPLAVRRERMFAVEQKYADRDERNRALLELEFADPCPAPELFDCQRYTPYLLENL
;
A
#
# COMPACT_ATOMS: atom_id res chain seq x y z
N MET A 1 22.89 -14.91 -0.38
CA MET A 1 23.11 -13.57 -0.95
C MET A 1 22.72 -12.58 0.14
N THR A 2 23.69 -11.97 0.79
CA THR A 2 23.49 -10.97 1.83
C THR A 2 22.92 -9.72 1.16
N GLY A 3 21.65 -9.45 1.38
CA GLY A 3 21.04 -8.21 0.93
C GLY A 3 21.78 -7.05 1.57
N VAL A 4 22.36 -6.19 0.76
CA VAL A 4 23.00 -4.95 1.24
C VAL A 4 21.86 -4.09 1.78
N ASN A 5 21.81 -3.91 3.08
CA ASN A 5 20.88 -2.99 3.73
C ASN A 5 21.17 -1.59 3.21
N MET A 6 20.20 -1.02 2.48
CA MET A 6 20.31 0.31 1.93
C MET A 6 20.06 1.34 3.02
N THR A 7 20.92 2.33 3.14
CA THR A 7 20.69 3.45 4.04
C THR A 7 19.58 4.35 3.54
N LYS A 8 19.03 5.15 4.44
CA LYS A 8 18.00 6.15 4.07
C LYS A 8 18.55 7.16 3.06
N GLU A 9 19.79 7.57 3.22
CA GLU A 9 20.47 8.51 2.36
C GLU A 9 20.64 7.94 0.94
N GLU A 10 21.09 6.71 0.79
CA GLU A 10 21.21 6.02 -0.50
C GLU A 10 19.85 5.90 -1.20
N MET A 11 18.78 5.59 -0.44
CA MET A 11 17.43 5.54 -0.99
C MET A 11 16.95 6.91 -1.46
N ILE A 12 17.23 7.98 -0.71
CA ILE A 12 16.86 9.34 -1.09
C ILE A 12 17.57 9.75 -2.38
N GLU A 13 18.86 9.48 -2.51
CA GLU A 13 19.65 9.81 -3.70
C GLU A 13 19.15 9.04 -4.93
N TYR A 14 18.94 7.76 -4.78
CA TYR A 14 18.44 6.91 -5.86
C TYR A 14 17.04 7.34 -6.31
N ALA A 15 16.12 7.53 -5.37
CA ALA A 15 14.77 8.00 -5.64
C ALA A 15 14.78 9.37 -6.33
N ALA A 16 15.64 10.31 -5.88
CA ALA A 16 15.74 11.62 -6.47
C ALA A 16 16.20 11.57 -7.93
N ALA A 17 17.19 10.74 -8.25
CA ALA A 17 17.68 10.56 -9.60
C ALA A 17 16.63 9.91 -10.51
N TRP A 18 15.99 8.85 -10.01
CA TRP A 18 15.01 8.07 -10.77
C TRP A 18 13.73 8.89 -11.06
N PHE A 19 13.12 9.48 -10.02
CA PHE A 19 11.86 10.23 -10.15
C PHE A 19 12.03 11.52 -10.97
N ARG A 20 13.21 12.18 -10.88
CA ARG A 20 13.52 13.35 -11.74
C ARG A 20 13.47 12.98 -13.22
N ARG A 21 14.08 11.86 -13.61
CA ARG A 21 14.06 11.38 -15.02
C ARG A 21 12.66 11.05 -15.51
N LYS A 22 11.75 10.67 -14.60
CA LYS A 22 10.34 10.36 -14.91
C LYS A 22 9.42 11.60 -14.83
N GLY A 23 9.97 12.79 -14.56
CA GLY A 23 9.23 14.05 -14.53
C GLY A 23 8.43 14.31 -13.24
N PHE A 24 8.79 13.64 -12.15
CA PHE A 24 8.21 13.94 -10.83
C PHE A 24 8.82 15.23 -10.26
N ARG A 25 8.01 16.01 -9.55
CA ARG A 25 8.46 17.15 -8.76
C ARG A 25 8.75 16.72 -7.34
N LYS A 26 9.91 17.13 -6.81
CA LYS A 26 10.34 16.85 -5.43
C LYS A 26 9.95 17.98 -4.50
N SER A 27 9.39 17.63 -3.32
CA SER A 27 9.22 18.53 -2.18
C SER A 27 9.60 17.75 -0.92
N HIS A 28 10.67 18.12 -0.23
CA HIS A 28 11.26 17.35 0.87
C HIS A 28 11.56 15.90 0.47
N LEU A 29 11.01 14.93 1.21
CA LEU A 29 11.14 13.48 0.94
C LEU A 29 9.91 12.93 0.20
N ARG A 30 9.33 13.73 -0.67
CA ARG A 30 8.12 13.46 -1.41
C ARG A 30 8.30 13.81 -2.87
N TRP A 31 7.93 12.90 -3.75
CA TRP A 31 7.96 13.06 -5.21
C TRP A 31 6.55 12.87 -5.76
N ARG A 32 6.05 13.86 -6.49
CA ARG A 32 4.68 13.87 -7.03
C ARG A 32 4.68 14.11 -8.53
N LYS A 33 3.75 13.45 -9.22
CA LYS A 33 3.44 13.68 -10.63
C LYS A 33 1.95 13.47 -10.86
N SER A 34 1.28 14.51 -11.41
CA SER A 34 -0.12 14.41 -11.85
C SER A 34 -0.18 14.36 -13.38
N ASP A 35 -1.19 13.65 -13.90
CA ASP A 35 -1.61 13.65 -15.31
C ASP A 35 -2.97 14.35 -15.52
N GLY A 36 -3.53 14.94 -14.47
CA GLY A 36 -4.82 15.63 -14.46
C GLY A 36 -5.99 14.74 -14.05
N VAL A 37 -5.80 13.44 -13.94
CA VAL A 37 -6.78 12.46 -13.44
C VAL A 37 -6.25 11.78 -12.19
N PHE A 38 -4.98 11.37 -12.24
CA PHE A 38 -4.29 10.72 -11.14
C PHE A 38 -3.04 11.48 -10.73
N THR A 39 -2.81 11.58 -9.43
CA THR A 39 -1.54 12.02 -8.87
C THR A 39 -0.81 10.84 -8.26
N LYS A 40 0.33 10.49 -8.83
CA LYS A 40 1.29 9.52 -8.28
C LYS A 40 2.16 10.21 -7.26
N GLU A 41 2.31 9.61 -6.08
CA GLU A 41 3.16 10.14 -5.02
C GLU A 41 4.03 9.04 -4.44
N PHE A 42 5.31 9.34 -4.23
CA PHE A 42 6.26 8.49 -3.52
C PHE A 42 6.81 9.26 -2.33
N VAL A 43 6.72 8.69 -1.15
CA VAL A 43 7.13 9.31 0.10
C VAL A 43 8.15 8.44 0.82
N ILE A 44 9.23 9.03 1.31
CA ILE A 44 10.11 8.42 2.30
C ILE A 44 9.81 9.07 3.65
N GLN A 45 9.31 8.29 4.59
CA GLN A 45 8.92 8.73 5.92
C GLN A 45 9.87 8.14 6.96
N GLY A 46 10.45 8.96 7.82
CA GLY A 46 11.24 8.47 8.96
C GLY A 46 10.36 7.76 9.98
N SER A 47 10.92 6.76 10.63
CA SER A 47 10.27 6.10 11.76
C SER A 47 10.27 7.03 12.98
N SER A 48 9.17 7.03 13.74
CA SER A 48 9.11 7.69 15.05
C SER A 48 9.81 6.88 16.16
N PHE A 49 10.13 5.62 15.88
CA PHE A 49 10.72 4.69 16.87
C PHE A 49 12.23 4.51 16.73
N SER A 50 12.80 4.80 15.55
CA SER A 50 14.21 4.66 15.27
C SER A 50 14.67 5.71 14.28
N ARG A 51 15.86 6.30 14.50
CA ARG A 51 16.45 7.26 13.56
C ARG A 51 16.95 6.60 12.26
N GLU A 52 17.29 5.32 12.33
CA GLU A 52 17.80 4.55 11.20
C GLU A 52 16.71 3.90 10.36
N ALA A 53 15.52 3.67 10.97
CA ALA A 53 14.39 3.09 10.27
C ALA A 53 13.61 4.14 9.49
N TYR A 54 13.14 3.76 8.31
CA TYR A 54 12.29 4.59 7.46
C TYR A 54 11.28 3.72 6.70
N TYR A 55 10.20 4.34 6.26
CA TYR A 55 9.14 3.70 5.51
C TYR A 55 9.05 4.32 4.12
N ILE A 56 8.73 3.49 3.13
CA ILE A 56 8.40 3.95 1.79
C ILE A 56 6.91 3.80 1.59
N ARG A 57 6.30 4.84 1.06
CA ARG A 57 4.87 4.89 0.84
C ARG A 57 4.56 5.41 -0.56
N PRO A 58 4.41 4.51 -1.55
CA PRO A 58 3.77 4.87 -2.81
C PRO A 58 2.28 5.09 -2.59
N CYS A 59 1.73 6.15 -3.20
CA CYS A 59 0.32 6.46 -3.18
C CYS A 59 -0.15 6.92 -4.56
N VAL A 60 -1.40 6.63 -4.88
CA VAL A 60 -2.10 7.19 -6.03
C VAL A 60 -3.33 7.93 -5.52
N TYR A 61 -3.45 9.19 -5.87
CA TYR A 61 -4.62 10.01 -5.60
C TYR A 61 -5.44 10.14 -6.88
N ILE A 62 -6.76 10.14 -6.74
CA ILE A 62 -7.67 10.54 -7.79
C ILE A 62 -7.90 12.04 -7.61
N ASP A 63 -7.50 12.86 -8.57
CA ASP A 63 -7.48 14.32 -8.44
C ASP A 63 -8.86 14.90 -8.13
N ALA A 64 -9.93 14.28 -8.62
CA ALA A 64 -11.31 14.67 -8.33
C ALA A 64 -11.76 14.35 -6.88
N LEU A 65 -11.03 13.48 -6.17
CA LEU A 65 -11.35 13.02 -4.81
C LEU A 65 -10.29 13.50 -3.80
N ALA A 66 -9.78 14.68 -3.94
CA ALA A 66 -8.64 15.37 -3.30
C ALA A 66 -7.99 14.73 -2.04
N ASP A 67 -8.77 14.08 -1.18
CA ASP A 67 -8.33 13.55 0.12
C ASP A 67 -8.18 12.01 0.12
N GLN A 68 -8.45 11.33 -1.02
CA GLN A 68 -8.44 9.87 -1.07
C GLN A 68 -7.29 9.36 -1.91
N SER A 69 -6.58 8.40 -1.35
CA SER A 69 -5.47 7.75 -2.03
C SER A 69 -5.55 6.23 -1.90
N PHE A 70 -5.18 5.54 -2.97
CA PHE A 70 -4.73 4.16 -2.87
C PHE A 70 -3.28 4.20 -2.38
N GLY A 71 -2.96 3.47 -1.32
CA GLY A 71 -1.63 3.48 -0.75
C GLY A 71 -1.09 2.07 -0.55
N MET A 72 0.17 1.88 -0.89
CA MET A 72 0.92 0.69 -0.52
C MET A 72 1.81 1.03 0.68
N PHE A 73 1.73 0.26 1.75
CA PHE A 73 2.64 0.38 2.90
C PHE A 73 3.76 -0.65 2.78
N THR A 74 4.99 -0.17 2.76
CA THR A 74 6.18 -1.02 2.90
C THR A 74 6.77 -0.78 4.29
N THR A 75 6.64 -1.74 5.16
CA THR A 75 6.98 -1.59 6.59
C THR A 75 8.43 -1.92 6.91
N ASP A 76 9.13 -2.63 6.05
CA ASP A 76 10.51 -3.04 6.34
C ASP A 76 11.39 -3.00 5.09
N ILE A 77 12.08 -1.89 4.92
CA ILE A 77 12.96 -1.64 3.77
C ILE A 77 14.32 -2.32 3.93
N ALA A 78 14.68 -2.70 5.14
CA ALA A 78 15.95 -3.39 5.40
C ALA A 78 16.12 -4.71 4.62
N HIS A 79 15.04 -5.24 4.06
CA HIS A 79 15.03 -6.51 3.33
C HIS A 79 14.86 -6.36 1.81
N PHE A 80 14.64 -5.14 1.28
CA PHE A 80 14.43 -4.93 -0.16
C PHE A 80 15.60 -4.20 -0.80
N SER A 81 16.00 -4.62 -2.01
CA SER A 81 16.91 -3.83 -2.82
C SER A 81 16.21 -2.59 -3.37
N THR A 82 16.98 -1.52 -3.62
CA THR A 82 16.48 -0.29 -4.24
C THR A 82 15.72 -0.56 -5.54
N GLU A 83 16.26 -1.45 -6.37
CA GLU A 83 15.65 -1.83 -7.64
C GLU A 83 14.30 -2.51 -7.45
N GLN A 84 14.18 -3.37 -6.44
CA GLN A 84 12.92 -4.04 -6.14
C GLN A 84 11.86 -3.05 -5.69
N VAL A 85 12.21 -2.13 -4.77
CA VAL A 85 11.31 -1.08 -4.28
C VAL A 85 10.79 -0.20 -5.43
N ILE A 86 11.68 0.21 -6.34
CA ILE A 86 11.28 1.03 -7.48
C ILE A 86 10.41 0.23 -8.46
N ARG A 87 10.73 -1.01 -8.72
CA ARG A 87 9.96 -1.89 -9.61
C ARG A 87 8.54 -2.12 -9.06
N ASP A 88 8.43 -2.39 -7.77
CA ASP A 88 7.13 -2.56 -7.10
C ASP A 88 6.33 -1.25 -7.08
N THR A 89 7.00 -0.12 -6.89
CA THR A 89 6.39 1.22 -6.99
C THR A 89 5.87 1.49 -8.42
N GLU A 90 6.65 1.17 -9.45
CA GLU A 90 6.20 1.33 -10.85
C GLU A 90 4.99 0.46 -11.16
N ARG A 91 5.03 -0.81 -10.74
CA ARG A 91 3.90 -1.73 -10.91
C ARG A 91 2.65 -1.19 -10.21
N PHE A 92 2.77 -0.78 -8.94
CA PHE A 92 1.69 -0.18 -8.20
C PHE A 92 1.11 1.05 -8.91
N PHE A 93 1.94 1.96 -9.38
CA PHE A 93 1.47 3.12 -10.13
C PHE A 93 0.76 2.74 -11.43
N CYS A 94 1.24 1.73 -12.16
CA CYS A 94 0.58 1.26 -13.38
C CYS A 94 -0.79 0.65 -13.09
N GLU A 95 -0.92 -0.15 -12.04
CA GLU A 95 -2.18 -0.78 -11.64
C GLU A 95 -3.20 0.25 -11.20
N TRP A 96 -2.81 1.14 -10.28
CA TRP A 96 -3.72 2.11 -9.64
C TRP A 96 -3.91 3.43 -10.41
N THR A 97 -3.38 3.54 -11.62
CA THR A 97 -3.72 4.59 -12.59
C THR A 97 -4.35 4.06 -13.88
N ASN A 98 -4.70 2.78 -13.90
CA ASN A 98 -5.40 2.16 -15.02
C ASN A 98 -6.87 1.93 -14.64
N PRO A 99 -7.84 2.66 -15.24
CA PRO A 99 -9.26 2.54 -14.89
C PRO A 99 -9.78 1.10 -14.99
N GLY A 100 -9.36 0.35 -16.00
CA GLY A 100 -9.78 -1.05 -16.17
C GLY A 100 -9.29 -1.95 -15.04
N LEU A 101 -8.04 -1.79 -14.60
CA LEU A 101 -7.50 -2.55 -13.48
C LEU A 101 -8.13 -2.12 -12.14
N ILE A 102 -8.36 -0.82 -11.93
CA ILE A 102 -9.06 -0.32 -10.73
C ILE A 102 -10.46 -0.93 -10.64
N ARG A 103 -11.21 -0.97 -11.75
CA ARG A 103 -12.53 -1.63 -11.78
C ARG A 103 -12.44 -3.11 -11.44
N ALA A 104 -11.46 -3.82 -11.97
CA ALA A 104 -11.23 -5.24 -11.67
C ALA A 104 -10.91 -5.46 -10.18
N HIS A 105 -10.06 -4.60 -9.59
CA HIS A 105 -9.75 -4.63 -8.15
C HIS A 105 -10.99 -4.36 -7.29
N ILE A 106 -11.80 -3.36 -7.66
CA ILE A 106 -13.05 -3.06 -6.96
C ILE A 106 -14.00 -4.26 -7.02
N GLN A 107 -14.17 -4.87 -8.19
CA GLN A 107 -15.04 -6.03 -8.34
C GLN A 107 -14.57 -7.21 -7.48
N ALA A 108 -13.30 -7.54 -7.55
CA ALA A 108 -12.71 -8.61 -6.75
C ALA A 108 -12.86 -8.35 -5.23
N PHE A 109 -12.67 -7.09 -4.81
CA PHE A 109 -12.85 -6.67 -3.43
C PHE A 109 -14.30 -6.82 -2.97
N LEU A 110 -15.27 -6.38 -3.76
CA LEU A 110 -16.69 -6.48 -3.43
C LEU A 110 -17.15 -7.94 -3.33
N GLU A 111 -16.68 -8.81 -4.22
CA GLU A 111 -16.96 -10.25 -4.17
C GLU A 111 -16.33 -10.90 -2.93
N TRP A 112 -15.13 -10.51 -2.57
CA TRP A 112 -14.47 -10.98 -1.36
C TRP A 112 -15.18 -10.47 -0.10
N ASP A 113 -15.53 -9.18 -0.02
CA ASP A 113 -16.22 -8.56 1.13
C ASP A 113 -17.61 -9.16 1.34
N ALA A 114 -18.33 -9.49 0.26
CA ALA A 114 -19.61 -10.18 0.33
C ALA A 114 -19.50 -11.59 0.96
N ARG A 115 -18.41 -12.32 0.71
CA ARG A 115 -18.11 -13.61 1.35
C ARG A 115 -17.56 -13.48 2.77
N ASN A 116 -16.93 -12.34 3.07
CA ASN A 116 -16.26 -12.05 4.33
C ASN A 116 -16.78 -10.75 4.99
N PRO A 117 -18.08 -10.65 5.33
CA PRO A 117 -18.63 -9.45 5.95
C PRO A 117 -17.85 -9.07 7.21
N LEU A 118 -17.74 -7.78 7.50
CA LEU A 118 -16.96 -7.26 8.63
C LEU A 118 -17.35 -7.93 9.96
N ALA A 119 -18.65 -8.21 10.18
CA ALA A 119 -19.12 -8.89 11.37
C ALA A 119 -18.51 -10.30 11.51
N VAL A 120 -18.50 -11.07 10.42
CA VAL A 120 -17.92 -12.43 10.38
C VAL A 120 -16.41 -12.40 10.59
N ARG A 121 -15.71 -11.41 9.98
CA ARG A 121 -14.27 -11.23 10.20
C ARG A 121 -13.96 -10.93 11.67
N ARG A 122 -14.71 -10.03 12.29
CA ARG A 122 -14.57 -9.69 13.72
C ARG A 122 -14.83 -10.88 14.63
N GLU A 123 -15.85 -11.67 14.35
CA GLU A 123 -16.14 -12.90 15.12
C GLU A 123 -15.00 -13.91 15.03
N ARG A 124 -14.43 -14.12 13.83
CA ARG A 124 -13.28 -15.02 13.64
C ARG A 124 -12.04 -14.52 14.40
N MET A 125 -11.73 -13.23 14.30
CA MET A 125 -10.61 -12.62 15.04
C MET A 125 -10.81 -12.75 16.55
N PHE A 126 -12.00 -12.44 17.05
CA PHE A 126 -12.34 -12.54 18.46
C PHE A 126 -12.22 -14.00 18.96
N ALA A 127 -12.66 -14.98 18.18
CA ALA A 127 -12.50 -16.40 18.52
C ALA A 127 -11.03 -16.80 18.67
N VAL A 128 -10.15 -16.29 17.81
CA VAL A 128 -8.69 -16.50 17.92
C VAL A 128 -8.14 -15.83 19.19
N GLU A 129 -8.53 -14.60 19.48
CA GLU A 129 -8.11 -13.87 20.68
C GLU A 129 -8.51 -14.58 21.97
N GLN A 130 -9.70 -15.16 22.01
CA GLN A 130 -10.17 -15.91 23.16
C GLN A 130 -9.50 -17.29 23.32
N LYS A 131 -9.07 -17.90 22.21
CA LYS A 131 -8.49 -19.24 22.20
C LYS A 131 -7.03 -19.24 22.67
N TYR A 132 -6.26 -18.23 22.34
CA TYR A 132 -4.82 -18.19 22.57
C TYR A 132 -4.46 -17.12 23.62
N ALA A 133 -3.98 -17.56 24.79
CA ALA A 133 -3.49 -16.67 25.85
C ALA A 133 -2.09 -16.10 25.51
N ASP A 134 -1.24 -16.93 24.89
CA ASP A 134 0.07 -16.52 24.46
C ASP A 134 0.01 -15.55 23.27
N ARG A 135 0.78 -14.46 23.33
CA ARG A 135 0.77 -13.40 22.31
C ARG A 135 1.28 -13.89 20.96
N ASP A 136 2.34 -14.69 20.96
CA ASP A 136 2.99 -15.10 19.70
C ASP A 136 2.18 -16.17 19.01
N GLU A 137 1.57 -17.11 19.76
CA GLU A 137 0.62 -18.08 19.22
C GLU A 137 -0.62 -17.40 18.65
N ARG A 138 -1.17 -16.40 19.36
CA ARG A 138 -2.30 -15.60 18.88
C ARG A 138 -1.98 -14.85 17.60
N ASN A 139 -0.83 -14.16 17.53
CA ASN A 139 -0.42 -13.44 16.34
C ASN A 139 -0.23 -14.36 15.15
N ARG A 140 0.34 -15.55 15.35
CA ARG A 140 0.48 -16.57 14.31
C ARG A 140 -0.88 -17.03 13.80
N ALA A 141 -1.82 -17.33 14.69
CA ALA A 141 -3.16 -17.76 14.32
C ALA A 141 -3.97 -16.67 13.60
N LEU A 142 -3.78 -15.39 13.96
CA LEU A 142 -4.38 -14.25 13.25
C LEU A 142 -3.82 -14.12 11.83
N LEU A 143 -2.50 -14.28 11.66
CA LEU A 143 -1.86 -14.28 10.33
C LEU A 143 -2.35 -15.46 9.48
N GLU A 144 -2.45 -16.67 10.05
CA GLU A 144 -2.99 -17.84 9.34
C GLU A 144 -4.44 -17.61 8.89
N LEU A 145 -5.25 -16.94 9.72
CA LEU A 145 -6.63 -16.58 9.37
C LEU A 145 -6.68 -15.59 8.20
N GLU A 146 -5.79 -14.60 8.19
CA GLU A 146 -5.68 -13.61 7.11
C GLU A 146 -5.21 -14.25 5.80
N PHE A 147 -4.22 -15.15 5.87
CA PHE A 147 -3.68 -15.84 4.70
C PHE A 147 -4.60 -16.93 4.13
N ALA A 148 -5.59 -17.40 4.89
CA ALA A 148 -6.53 -18.42 4.42
C ALA A 148 -7.46 -17.91 3.31
N ASP A 149 -7.86 -16.65 3.36
CA ASP A 149 -8.65 -15.97 2.31
C ASP A 149 -8.24 -14.48 2.27
N PRO A 150 -7.08 -14.18 1.67
CA PRO A 150 -6.52 -12.83 1.68
C PRO A 150 -7.40 -11.86 0.87
N CYS A 151 -7.51 -10.64 1.36
CA CYS A 151 -8.17 -9.58 0.62
C CYS A 151 -7.43 -9.30 -0.69
N PRO A 152 -8.11 -9.35 -1.85
CA PRO A 152 -7.47 -9.16 -3.16
C PRO A 152 -7.03 -7.72 -3.43
N ALA A 153 -7.59 -6.74 -2.71
CA ALA A 153 -7.27 -5.33 -2.86
C ALA A 153 -7.42 -4.60 -1.52
N PRO A 154 -6.48 -4.81 -0.56
CA PRO A 154 -6.55 -4.22 0.77
C PRO A 154 -6.52 -2.68 0.75
N GLU A 155 -5.98 -2.08 -0.31
CA GLU A 155 -5.95 -0.64 -0.54
C GLU A 155 -7.36 -0.01 -0.60
N LEU A 156 -8.38 -0.83 -0.88
CA LEU A 156 -9.77 -0.37 -0.96
C LEU A 156 -10.48 -0.28 0.39
N PHE A 157 -9.92 -0.82 1.48
CA PHE A 157 -10.57 -0.73 2.79
C PHE A 157 -10.88 0.70 3.22
N ASP A 158 -9.93 1.61 2.99
CA ASP A 158 -10.09 3.03 3.34
C ASP A 158 -10.91 3.81 2.30
N CYS A 159 -11.14 3.21 1.13
CA CYS A 159 -11.78 3.85 -0.01
C CYS A 159 -13.21 3.37 -0.27
N GLN A 160 -13.79 2.48 0.56
CA GLN A 160 -15.11 1.86 0.34
C GLN A 160 -16.23 2.88 0.06
N ARG A 161 -16.26 4.00 0.77
CA ARG A 161 -17.27 5.06 0.59
C ARG A 161 -17.24 5.72 -0.80
N TYR A 162 -16.13 5.58 -1.53
CA TYR A 162 -15.96 6.14 -2.87
C TYR A 162 -16.15 5.12 -3.98
N THR A 163 -16.33 3.84 -3.63
CA THR A 163 -16.51 2.75 -4.60
C THR A 163 -17.58 3.05 -5.63
N PRO A 164 -18.79 3.56 -5.29
CA PRO A 164 -19.80 3.94 -6.29
C PRO A 164 -19.29 4.99 -7.26
N TYR A 165 -18.66 6.05 -6.75
CA TYR A 165 -18.08 7.10 -7.59
C TYR A 165 -17.02 6.54 -8.56
N LEU A 166 -16.14 5.66 -8.08
CA LEU A 166 -15.09 5.05 -8.90
C LEU A 166 -15.65 4.19 -10.01
N LEU A 167 -16.71 3.42 -9.73
CA LEU A 167 -17.37 2.58 -10.74
C LEU A 167 -18.10 3.40 -11.82
N GLU A 168 -18.60 4.58 -11.47
CA GLU A 168 -19.33 5.46 -12.39
C GLU A 168 -18.38 6.33 -13.24
N ASN A 169 -17.21 6.73 -12.72
CA ASN A 169 -16.36 7.77 -13.30
C ASN A 169 -15.00 7.27 -13.81
N LEU A 170 -14.59 6.05 -13.51
CA LEU A 170 -13.42 5.39 -14.07
C LEU A 170 -13.81 4.28 -15.03
#